data_720f5ddb045fc51477c81ac8eed53288
#
_entry.id   720f5ddb045fc51477c81ac8eed53288
#
_cell.length_a   1.000
_cell.length_b   1.000
_cell.length_c   1.000
_cell.angle_alpha   90.00
_cell.angle_beta   90.00
_cell.angle_gamma   90.00
#
_symmetry.space_group_name_H-M   'P 1'
#
loop_
_entity.id
_entity.type
_entity.pdbx_description
1 polymer ?
#
loop_
_entity_poly.entity_id
_entity_poly.type
_entity_poly.pdbx_seq_one_letter_code
_entity_poly.pdbx_strand_id
1 'polypeptide(L)'
;QVRSQNKADLQDIINNEEIDDEEKQEAIHTMVSMTDLSEKEAAAATAVAVKRVLDGELLPELRCFQKGIYYRTAVTPFGETGINKEKLIADKYLLPDIGYETGLTTLHRMGLTSQMPRERVLATNAARDCMRTDKKLGVVIRPPKAPVTAENKEYLQILDALDLLEKAPVDEEHPYEIIADYIQKKGLKYKGLLAFADRYYNHNTVLCLAHTAGMGGTTI
;
A
#
# COMPACT_ATOMS: atom_id res chain seq x y z
N GLN A 1 13.47 -3.89 39.37
CA GLN A 1 14.94 -3.96 39.28
C GLN A 1 15.42 -4.41 37.90
N VAL A 2 14.86 -5.48 37.30
CA VAL A 2 15.24 -5.96 35.95
C VAL A 2 14.99 -4.92 34.86
N ARG A 3 13.87 -4.18 34.91
CA ARG A 3 13.54 -3.12 33.92
C ARG A 3 14.49 -1.92 33.94
N SER A 4 15.05 -1.56 35.09
CA SER A 4 16.03 -0.47 35.18
C SER A 4 17.40 -0.89 34.67
N GLN A 5 17.76 -2.15 34.82
CA GLN A 5 19.02 -2.72 34.33
C GLN A 5 19.01 -2.78 32.80
N ASN A 6 17.99 -3.37 32.21
CA ASN A 6 17.86 -3.47 30.75
C ASN A 6 17.88 -2.09 30.07
N LYS A 7 17.38 -1.04 30.74
CA LYS A 7 17.43 0.32 30.22
C LYS A 7 18.81 0.92 30.25
N ALA A 8 19.61 0.59 31.29
CA ALA A 8 21.00 1.01 31.41
C ALA A 8 21.85 0.29 30.33
N ASP A 9 21.69 -1.03 30.21
CA ASP A 9 22.42 -1.85 29.24
C ASP A 9 22.15 -1.43 27.79
N LEU A 10 20.90 -1.08 27.45
CA LEU A 10 20.56 -0.49 26.12
C LEU A 10 21.25 0.86 25.90
N GLN A 11 21.38 1.66 26.96
CA GLN A 11 21.99 2.98 26.87
C GLN A 11 23.51 2.87 26.68
N ASP A 12 24.13 1.86 27.30
CA ASP A 12 25.56 1.58 27.19
C ASP A 12 25.92 1.04 25.78
N ILE A 13 25.07 0.20 25.17
CA ILE A 13 25.25 -0.27 23.79
C ILE A 13 25.15 0.89 22.80
N ILE A 14 24.17 1.77 22.96
CA ILE A 14 23.96 2.93 22.06
C ILE A 14 25.13 3.93 22.14
N ASN A 15 25.72 4.09 23.35
CA ASN A 15 26.80 5.05 23.59
C ASN A 15 28.20 4.44 23.37
N ASN A 16 28.31 3.16 23.05
CA ASN A 16 29.59 2.51 22.81
C ASN A 16 30.12 2.90 21.40
N GLU A 17 31.20 3.68 21.39
CA GLU A 17 31.87 4.14 20.18
C GLU A 17 32.70 3.06 19.46
N GLU A 18 32.97 1.93 20.12
CA GLU A 18 33.80 0.84 19.58
C GLU A 18 33.03 -0.19 18.77
N ILE A 19 31.69 -0.13 18.76
CA ILE A 19 30.81 -1.06 18.06
C ILE A 19 30.25 -0.36 16.81
N ASP A 20 30.26 -1.04 15.66
CA ASP A 20 29.70 -0.47 14.44
C ASP A 20 28.14 -0.41 14.46
N ASP A 21 27.57 0.32 13.52
CA ASP A 21 26.12 0.58 13.50
C ASP A 21 25.27 -0.67 13.21
N GLU A 22 25.85 -1.67 12.53
CA GLU A 22 25.18 -2.93 12.19
C GLU A 22 25.15 -3.85 13.42
N GLU A 23 26.25 -3.95 14.15
CA GLU A 23 26.36 -4.66 15.43
C GLU A 23 25.47 -4.03 16.51
N LYS A 24 25.38 -2.68 16.56
CA LYS A 24 24.47 -1.97 17.46
C LYS A 24 23.00 -2.30 17.17
N GLN A 25 22.62 -2.34 15.88
CA GLN A 25 21.25 -2.70 15.48
C GLN A 25 20.92 -4.15 15.85
N GLU A 26 21.84 -5.08 15.66
CA GLU A 26 21.66 -6.50 15.98
C GLU A 26 21.58 -6.72 17.49
N ALA A 27 22.42 -6.06 18.28
CA ALA A 27 22.39 -6.10 19.74
C ALA A 27 21.08 -5.50 20.30
N ILE A 28 20.61 -4.36 19.76
CA ILE A 28 19.34 -3.76 20.15
C ILE A 28 18.17 -4.69 19.80
N HIS A 29 18.17 -5.29 18.60
CA HIS A 29 17.15 -6.24 18.19
C HIS A 29 17.13 -7.48 19.09
N THR A 30 18.30 -8.00 19.43
CA THR A 30 18.45 -9.17 20.34
C THR A 30 17.95 -8.85 21.75
N MET A 31 18.31 -7.69 22.30
CA MET A 31 17.84 -7.28 23.63
C MET A 31 16.32 -7.01 23.65
N VAL A 32 15.76 -6.41 22.62
CA VAL A 32 14.31 -6.18 22.51
C VAL A 32 13.53 -7.50 22.38
N SER A 33 14.10 -8.49 21.69
CA SER A 33 13.49 -9.82 21.56
C SER A 33 13.59 -10.68 22.83
N MET A 34 14.58 -10.42 23.69
CA MET A 34 14.79 -11.13 24.96
C MET A 34 14.11 -10.48 26.17
N THR A 35 13.51 -9.29 26.01
CA THR A 35 12.82 -8.61 27.10
C THR A 35 11.31 -8.85 27.02
N ASP A 36 10.67 -9.13 28.18
CA ASP A 36 9.20 -9.17 28.36
C ASP A 36 8.54 -7.78 28.22
N LEU A 37 9.05 -6.94 27.34
CA LEU A 37 8.45 -5.65 27.03
C LEU A 37 7.18 -5.88 26.20
N SER A 38 6.09 -5.25 26.61
CA SER A 38 4.91 -5.21 25.76
C SER A 38 5.26 -4.54 24.42
N GLU A 39 4.57 -4.93 23.34
CA GLU A 39 4.79 -4.39 21.98
C GLU A 39 4.78 -2.85 21.95
N LYS A 40 3.98 -2.22 22.83
CA LYS A 40 3.93 -0.75 22.98
C LYS A 40 5.20 -0.17 23.64
N GLU A 41 5.76 -0.85 24.62
CA GLU A 41 6.99 -0.40 25.31
C GLU A 41 8.21 -0.55 24.39
N ALA A 42 8.29 -1.63 23.62
CA ALA A 42 9.33 -1.84 22.62
C ALA A 42 9.25 -0.76 21.52
N ALA A 43 8.07 -0.46 21.01
CA ALA A 43 7.85 0.60 20.02
C ALA A 43 8.21 1.99 20.57
N ALA A 44 7.92 2.27 21.85
CA ALA A 44 8.28 3.53 22.49
C ALA A 44 9.80 3.66 22.67
N ALA A 45 10.49 2.60 23.10
CA ALA A 45 11.94 2.58 23.25
C ALA A 45 12.65 2.79 21.89
N THR A 46 12.18 2.11 20.84
CA THR A 46 12.70 2.26 19.49
C THR A 46 12.51 3.70 18.99
N ALA A 47 11.34 4.31 19.21
CA ALA A 47 11.08 5.69 18.81
C ALA A 47 12.01 6.70 19.50
N VAL A 48 12.34 6.47 20.78
CA VAL A 48 13.29 7.31 21.52
C VAL A 48 14.72 7.13 21.00
N ALA A 49 15.14 5.89 20.72
CA ALA A 49 16.46 5.61 20.17
C ALA A 49 16.64 6.29 18.78
N VAL A 50 15.67 6.10 17.88
CA VAL A 50 15.70 6.73 16.56
C VAL A 50 15.71 8.26 16.66
N LYS A 51 14.96 8.84 17.59
CA LYS A 51 14.98 10.28 17.82
C LYS A 51 16.36 10.78 18.25
N ARG A 52 17.05 10.07 19.13
CA ARG A 52 18.41 10.43 19.56
C ARG A 52 19.42 10.37 18.42
N VAL A 53 19.31 9.35 17.56
CA VAL A 53 20.16 9.23 16.36
C VAL A 53 19.95 10.43 15.43
N LEU A 54 18.70 10.86 15.24
CA LEU A 54 18.38 12.02 14.41
C LEU A 54 18.81 13.35 15.03
N ASP A 55 18.54 13.55 16.33
CA ASP A 55 18.86 14.78 17.06
C ASP A 55 20.37 14.92 17.27
N GLY A 56 21.10 13.80 17.37
CA GLY A 56 22.56 13.76 17.52
C GLY A 56 23.33 13.79 16.20
N GLU A 57 22.64 13.84 15.06
CA GLU A 57 23.27 13.79 13.71
C GLU A 57 24.24 12.60 13.52
N LEU A 58 24.03 11.50 14.27
CA LEU A 58 24.89 10.31 14.23
C LEU A 58 24.84 9.61 12.87
N LEU A 59 23.72 9.76 12.14
CA LEU A 59 23.54 9.29 10.77
C LEU A 59 23.07 10.47 9.90
N PRO A 60 24.01 11.25 9.36
CA PRO A 60 23.67 12.46 8.59
C PRO A 60 22.85 12.19 7.31
N GLU A 61 22.89 10.94 6.80
CA GLU A 61 22.08 10.53 5.66
C GLU A 61 20.64 10.13 6.05
N LEU A 62 20.32 9.99 7.35
CA LEU A 62 18.99 9.58 7.80
C LEU A 62 18.04 10.77 7.85
N ARG A 63 16.88 10.64 7.21
CA ARG A 63 15.81 11.65 7.18
C ARG A 63 14.50 11.06 7.67
N CYS A 64 13.74 11.87 8.40
CA CYS A 64 12.38 11.53 8.82
C CYS A 64 11.37 12.05 7.79
N PHE A 65 10.62 11.16 7.15
CA PHE A 65 9.50 11.53 6.28
C PHE A 65 8.24 11.87 7.09
N GLN A 66 7.92 11.01 8.04
CA GLN A 66 6.84 11.19 9.02
C GLN A 66 7.12 10.29 10.24
N LYS A 67 6.36 10.49 11.31
CA LYS A 67 6.50 9.67 12.53
C LYS A 67 6.49 8.18 12.20
N GLY A 68 7.59 7.49 12.54
CA GLY A 68 7.76 6.06 12.30
C GLY A 68 8.21 5.68 10.88
N ILE A 69 8.47 6.64 9.98
CA ILE A 69 8.98 6.38 8.64
C ILE A 69 10.24 7.20 8.40
N TYR A 70 11.35 6.50 8.23
CA TYR A 70 12.67 7.06 8.02
C TYR A 70 13.24 6.51 6.72
N TYR A 71 14.15 7.26 6.09
CA TYR A 71 14.81 6.85 4.87
C TYR A 71 16.22 7.41 4.80
N ARG A 72 17.10 6.69 4.12
CA ARG A 72 18.45 7.17 3.84
C ARG A 72 18.47 8.03 2.57
N THR A 73 19.11 9.17 2.63
CA THR A 73 19.41 9.99 1.45
C THR A 73 20.80 9.63 0.92
N ALA A 74 20.97 9.71 -0.40
CA ALA A 74 22.28 9.68 -1.02
C ALA A 74 22.52 11.03 -1.72
N VAL A 75 23.73 11.55 -1.62
CA VAL A 75 24.13 12.75 -2.35
C VAL A 75 24.48 12.35 -3.77
N THR A 76 23.80 12.97 -4.73
CA THR A 76 24.06 12.80 -6.15
C THR A 76 24.52 14.12 -6.76
N PRO A 77 25.08 14.13 -7.98
CA PRO A 77 25.40 15.39 -8.68
C PRO A 77 24.22 16.34 -8.86
N PHE A 78 22.98 15.83 -8.73
CA PHE A 78 21.72 16.60 -8.86
C PHE A 78 21.10 16.96 -7.50
N GLY A 79 21.77 16.67 -6.37
CA GLY A 79 21.29 16.92 -5.03
C GLY A 79 21.00 15.66 -4.22
N GLU A 80 20.41 15.81 -3.04
CA GLU A 80 20.03 14.69 -2.18
C GLU A 80 18.85 13.90 -2.77
N THR A 81 18.92 12.57 -2.69
CA THR A 81 17.80 11.70 -3.10
C THR A 81 16.65 11.81 -2.10
N GLY A 82 15.43 11.96 -2.62
CA GLY A 82 14.22 11.92 -1.81
C GLY A 82 13.76 10.50 -1.52
N ILE A 83 12.74 10.37 -0.65
CA ILE A 83 12.08 9.10 -0.39
C ILE A 83 11.40 8.55 -1.66
N ASN A 84 11.50 7.25 -1.88
CA ASN A 84 10.72 6.58 -2.91
C ASN A 84 9.25 6.46 -2.48
N LYS A 85 8.44 7.43 -2.88
CA LYS A 85 7.01 7.49 -2.52
C LYS A 85 6.22 6.30 -3.08
N GLU A 86 6.58 5.81 -4.28
CA GLU A 86 5.91 4.66 -4.89
C GLU A 86 6.09 3.39 -4.05
N LYS A 87 7.33 3.13 -3.62
CA LYS A 87 7.62 2.01 -2.72
C LYS A 87 6.85 2.15 -1.40
N LEU A 88 6.85 3.35 -0.83
CA LEU A 88 6.15 3.61 0.44
C LEU A 88 4.62 3.45 0.33
N ILE A 89 4.03 3.87 -0.81
CA ILE A 89 2.61 3.65 -1.11
C ILE A 89 2.33 2.15 -1.21
N ALA A 90 3.18 1.42 -1.94
CA ALA A 90 3.04 -0.02 -2.09
C ALA A 90 3.09 -0.73 -0.73
N ASP A 91 4.13 -0.48 0.07
CA ASP A 91 4.34 -1.10 1.39
C ASP A 91 3.20 -0.79 2.37
N LYS A 92 2.66 0.43 2.32
CA LYS A 92 1.65 0.87 3.28
C LYS A 92 0.23 0.47 2.93
N TYR A 93 -0.10 0.39 1.64
CA TYR A 93 -1.49 0.29 1.18
C TYR A 93 -1.79 -0.87 0.24
N LEU A 94 -0.77 -1.47 -0.39
CA LEU A 94 -0.97 -2.51 -1.40
C LEU A 94 -0.40 -3.87 -0.99
N LEU A 95 0.78 -3.88 -0.35
CA LEU A 95 1.49 -5.11 0.00
C LEU A 95 1.20 -5.56 1.45
N PRO A 96 1.27 -6.89 1.71
CA PRO A 96 1.44 -7.99 0.75
C PRO A 96 0.14 -8.43 0.06
N ASP A 97 -0.83 -7.81 -0.19
CA ASP A 97 -2.14 -8.10 -0.81
C ASP A 97 -3.28 -7.53 0.04
N ILE A 98 -3.03 -6.32 0.57
CA ILE A 98 -4.01 -5.61 1.39
C ILE A 98 -4.78 -4.55 0.60
N GLY A 99 -4.44 -4.33 -0.67
CA GLY A 99 -5.07 -3.30 -1.49
C GLY A 99 -4.75 -3.41 -2.97
N TYR A 100 -5.43 -2.57 -3.75
CA TYR A 100 -5.27 -2.44 -5.20
C TYR A 100 -5.59 -1.01 -5.66
N GLU A 101 -5.11 -0.64 -6.84
CA GLU A 101 -5.48 0.62 -7.46
C GLU A 101 -6.89 0.55 -8.04
N THR A 102 -7.62 1.65 -7.93
CA THR A 102 -9.00 1.78 -8.42
C THR A 102 -9.27 3.20 -8.95
N GLY A 103 -10.48 3.47 -9.35
CA GLY A 103 -10.88 4.77 -9.87
C GLY A 103 -10.37 5.03 -11.29
N LEU A 104 -10.25 6.31 -11.66
CA LEU A 104 -9.79 6.71 -12.99
C LEU A 104 -8.40 6.21 -13.33
N THR A 105 -7.52 6.01 -12.34
CA THR A 105 -6.19 5.43 -12.57
C THR A 105 -6.27 4.04 -13.20
N THR A 106 -7.21 3.22 -12.73
CA THR A 106 -7.40 1.87 -13.28
C THR A 106 -7.99 1.93 -14.68
N LEU A 107 -9.00 2.78 -14.92
CA LEU A 107 -9.58 2.95 -16.26
C LEU A 107 -8.53 3.44 -17.27
N HIS A 108 -7.71 4.42 -16.88
CA HIS A 108 -6.61 4.91 -17.73
C HIS A 108 -5.58 3.81 -18.05
N ARG A 109 -5.17 3.00 -17.05
CA ARG A 109 -4.26 1.87 -17.28
C ARG A 109 -4.84 0.76 -18.14
N MET A 110 -6.16 0.60 -18.14
CA MET A 110 -6.86 -0.33 -19.03
C MET A 110 -7.05 0.23 -20.44
N GLY A 111 -6.77 1.52 -20.67
CA GLY A 111 -6.97 2.19 -21.95
C GLY A 111 -8.42 2.63 -22.19
N LEU A 112 -9.25 2.68 -21.16
CA LEU A 112 -10.67 3.04 -21.26
C LEU A 112 -10.90 4.56 -21.26
N THR A 113 -9.92 5.34 -20.84
CA THR A 113 -9.98 6.80 -20.83
C THR A 113 -8.60 7.40 -21.11
N SER A 114 -8.58 8.47 -21.88
CA SER A 114 -7.39 9.30 -22.11
C SER A 114 -7.09 10.26 -20.94
N GLN A 115 -8.05 10.44 -20.04
CA GLN A 115 -7.90 11.38 -18.93
C GLN A 115 -6.88 10.88 -17.91
N MET A 116 -5.85 11.70 -17.71
CA MET A 116 -4.90 11.48 -16.62
C MET A 116 -5.55 11.76 -15.28
N PRO A 117 -5.58 10.79 -14.36
CA PRO A 117 -6.16 11.01 -13.03
C PRO A 117 -5.33 12.03 -12.26
N ARG A 118 -6.01 13.04 -11.71
CA ARG A 118 -5.36 14.05 -10.86
C ARG A 118 -4.87 13.45 -9.54
N GLU A 119 -5.59 12.48 -9.03
CA GLU A 119 -5.30 11.80 -7.78
C GLU A 119 -5.37 10.29 -7.99
N ARG A 120 -4.40 9.60 -7.43
CA ARG A 120 -4.35 8.14 -7.43
C ARG A 120 -5.25 7.61 -6.33
N VAL A 121 -6.20 6.76 -6.65
CA VAL A 121 -7.15 6.18 -5.71
C VAL A 121 -6.80 4.72 -5.44
N LEU A 122 -6.72 4.36 -4.17
CA LEU A 122 -6.41 3.01 -3.70
C LEU A 122 -7.56 2.47 -2.85
N ALA A 123 -8.00 1.26 -3.13
CA ALA A 123 -8.87 0.50 -2.26
C ALA A 123 -7.99 -0.42 -1.40
N THR A 124 -8.10 -0.33 -0.07
CA THR A 124 -7.19 -1.04 0.84
C THR A 124 -7.84 -1.37 2.17
N ASN A 125 -7.48 -2.54 2.73
CA ASN A 125 -7.88 -2.96 4.08
C ASN A 125 -7.34 -2.01 5.17
N ALA A 126 -6.33 -1.19 4.86
CA ALA A 126 -5.82 -0.16 5.78
C ALA A 126 -6.75 1.06 5.91
N ALA A 127 -7.74 1.21 5.01
CA ALA A 127 -8.80 2.19 5.15
C ALA A 127 -9.92 1.59 6.01
N ARG A 128 -10.35 2.32 7.06
CA ARG A 128 -11.42 1.83 7.97
C ARG A 128 -12.80 2.07 7.35
N ASP A 129 -13.41 3.22 7.61
CA ASP A 129 -14.84 3.43 7.35
C ASP A 129 -15.14 4.43 6.23
N CYS A 130 -14.18 5.27 5.85
CA CYS A 130 -14.39 6.32 4.88
C CYS A 130 -13.19 6.57 3.97
N MET A 131 -13.47 7.20 2.85
CA MET A 131 -12.46 7.71 1.93
C MET A 131 -11.70 8.88 2.59
N ARG A 132 -10.37 8.87 2.46
CA ARG A 132 -9.49 9.92 2.97
C ARG A 132 -8.28 10.14 2.08
N THR A 133 -7.73 11.33 2.11
CA THR A 133 -6.50 11.66 1.37
C THR A 133 -5.28 11.58 2.28
N ASP A 134 -4.30 10.77 1.91
CA ASP A 134 -2.96 10.86 2.47
C ASP A 134 -2.21 12.00 1.75
N LYS A 135 -2.28 13.19 2.33
CA LYS A 135 -1.71 14.42 1.73
C LYS A 135 -0.20 14.33 1.52
N LYS A 136 0.53 13.58 2.37
CA LYS A 136 1.99 13.45 2.27
C LYS A 136 2.40 12.58 1.09
N LEU A 137 1.63 11.55 0.81
CA LEU A 137 1.86 10.64 -0.30
C LEU A 137 1.13 11.07 -1.57
N GLY A 138 0.12 11.95 -1.47
CA GLY A 138 -0.66 12.42 -2.61
C GLY A 138 -1.59 11.35 -3.17
N VAL A 139 -2.13 10.47 -2.31
CA VAL A 139 -3.05 9.40 -2.70
C VAL A 139 -4.35 9.47 -1.91
N VAL A 140 -5.44 9.11 -2.56
CA VAL A 140 -6.73 8.90 -1.91
C VAL A 140 -6.89 7.43 -1.59
N ILE A 141 -7.23 7.12 -0.35
CA ILE A 141 -7.51 5.74 0.09
C ILE A 141 -8.96 5.58 0.47
N ARG A 142 -9.56 4.46 0.12
CA ARG A 142 -10.92 4.10 0.47
C ARG A 142 -11.02 2.65 0.94
N PRO A 143 -12.04 2.30 1.75
CA PRO A 143 -12.31 0.91 2.04
C PRO A 143 -12.69 0.15 0.75
N PRO A 144 -12.27 -1.10 0.59
CA PRO A 144 -12.70 -1.96 -0.51
C PRO A 144 -14.13 -2.44 -0.28
N LYS A 145 -14.81 -2.88 -1.33
CA LYS A 145 -16.17 -3.46 -1.23
C LYS A 145 -16.20 -4.78 -0.47
N ALA A 146 -15.10 -5.54 -0.50
CA ALA A 146 -14.87 -6.75 0.28
C ALA A 146 -13.43 -6.76 0.80
N PRO A 147 -13.11 -7.47 1.90
CA PRO A 147 -11.73 -7.61 2.38
C PRO A 147 -10.82 -8.12 1.27
N VAL A 148 -9.72 -7.39 1.02
CA VAL A 148 -8.77 -7.72 -0.03
C VAL A 148 -7.86 -8.86 0.40
N THR A 149 -7.65 -9.82 -0.48
CA THR A 149 -6.73 -10.95 -0.33
C THR A 149 -5.95 -11.15 -1.64
N ALA A 150 -4.88 -11.94 -1.60
CA ALA A 150 -4.11 -12.32 -2.79
C ALA A 150 -5.00 -12.90 -3.91
N GLU A 151 -6.03 -13.65 -3.53
CA GLU A 151 -6.90 -14.39 -4.47
C GLU A 151 -7.97 -13.50 -5.12
N ASN A 152 -8.43 -12.45 -4.42
CA ASN A 152 -9.60 -11.67 -4.87
C ASN A 152 -9.29 -10.26 -5.36
N LYS A 153 -8.08 -9.73 -5.12
CA LYS A 153 -7.75 -8.34 -5.45
C LYS A 153 -8.00 -7.98 -6.93
N GLU A 154 -7.67 -8.88 -7.84
CA GLU A 154 -7.87 -8.65 -9.27
C GLU A 154 -9.34 -8.71 -9.66
N TYR A 155 -10.12 -9.59 -9.03
CA TYR A 155 -11.57 -9.62 -9.20
C TYR A 155 -12.22 -8.31 -8.76
N LEU A 156 -11.85 -7.82 -7.58
CA LEU A 156 -12.38 -6.56 -7.03
C LEU A 156 -11.96 -5.36 -7.91
N GLN A 157 -10.73 -5.35 -8.43
CA GLN A 157 -10.26 -4.28 -9.31
C GLN A 157 -11.07 -4.18 -10.60
N ILE A 158 -11.38 -5.32 -11.24
CA ILE A 158 -12.23 -5.37 -12.43
C ILE A 158 -13.66 -4.92 -12.11
N LEU A 159 -14.23 -5.41 -11.02
CA LEU A 159 -15.59 -5.03 -10.63
C LEU A 159 -15.71 -3.54 -10.27
N ASP A 160 -14.68 -2.98 -9.64
CA ASP A 160 -14.60 -1.54 -9.40
C ASP A 160 -14.52 -0.73 -10.70
N ALA A 161 -13.78 -1.23 -11.70
CA ALA A 161 -13.72 -0.62 -13.01
C ALA A 161 -15.11 -0.63 -13.71
N LEU A 162 -15.81 -1.77 -13.66
CA LEU A 162 -17.18 -1.88 -14.20
C LEU A 162 -18.19 -0.99 -13.45
N ASP A 163 -18.10 -0.89 -12.11
CA ASP A 163 -18.97 -0.01 -11.31
C ASP A 163 -18.75 1.47 -11.65
N LEU A 164 -17.56 1.82 -12.11
CA LEU A 164 -17.18 3.18 -12.45
C LEU A 164 -17.46 3.53 -13.92
N LEU A 165 -17.59 2.54 -14.80
CA LEU A 165 -17.63 2.70 -16.25
C LEU A 165 -18.69 3.70 -16.72
N GLU A 166 -19.88 3.65 -16.15
CA GLU A 166 -20.99 4.56 -16.51
C GLU A 166 -20.89 5.95 -15.87
N LYS A 167 -20.05 6.09 -14.84
CA LYS A 167 -19.90 7.32 -14.04
C LYS A 167 -18.67 8.11 -14.42
N ALA A 168 -17.75 7.49 -15.16
CA ALA A 168 -16.48 8.07 -15.54
C ALA A 168 -16.51 8.54 -17.00
N PRO A 169 -15.70 9.51 -17.38
CA PRO A 169 -15.48 9.86 -18.77
C PRO A 169 -14.70 8.73 -19.46
N VAL A 170 -15.42 7.89 -20.18
CA VAL A 170 -14.89 6.82 -21.02
C VAL A 170 -14.84 7.32 -22.44
N ASP A 171 -13.67 7.30 -23.06
CA ASP A 171 -13.44 7.81 -24.42
C ASP A 171 -13.45 6.66 -25.45
N GLU A 172 -13.43 5.42 -24.99
CA GLU A 172 -13.34 4.23 -25.81
C GLU A 172 -14.73 3.79 -26.33
N GLU A 173 -14.81 3.45 -27.60
CA GLU A 173 -16.09 3.02 -28.24
C GLU A 173 -16.51 1.62 -27.78
N HIS A 174 -15.54 0.73 -27.50
CA HIS A 174 -15.79 -0.67 -27.15
C HIS A 174 -15.24 -1.05 -25.76
N PRO A 175 -15.67 -0.37 -24.68
CA PRO A 175 -15.07 -0.55 -23.35
C PRO A 175 -15.24 -1.97 -22.79
N TYR A 176 -16.32 -2.65 -23.14
CA TYR A 176 -16.59 -4.02 -22.68
C TYR A 176 -15.64 -5.05 -23.30
N GLU A 177 -15.23 -4.85 -24.56
CA GLU A 177 -14.26 -5.73 -25.22
C GLU A 177 -12.88 -5.61 -24.57
N ILE A 178 -12.44 -4.39 -24.28
CA ILE A 178 -11.18 -4.14 -23.59
C ILE A 178 -11.16 -4.78 -22.20
N ILE A 179 -12.26 -4.67 -21.45
CA ILE A 179 -12.37 -5.30 -20.14
C ILE A 179 -12.39 -6.83 -20.25
N ALA A 180 -13.10 -7.38 -21.25
CA ALA A 180 -13.10 -8.82 -21.52
C ALA A 180 -11.70 -9.35 -21.83
N ASP A 181 -10.96 -8.65 -22.69
CA ASP A 181 -9.55 -8.96 -22.96
C ASP A 181 -8.67 -8.90 -21.72
N TYR A 182 -8.91 -7.91 -20.87
CA TYR A 182 -8.17 -7.77 -19.61
C TYR A 182 -8.47 -8.93 -18.66
N ILE A 183 -9.74 -9.34 -18.54
CA ILE A 183 -10.17 -10.51 -17.76
C ILE A 183 -9.46 -11.77 -18.25
N GLN A 184 -9.42 -11.97 -19.57
CA GLN A 184 -8.77 -13.11 -20.21
C GLN A 184 -7.24 -13.10 -19.98
N LYS A 185 -6.57 -11.97 -20.21
CA LYS A 185 -5.13 -11.81 -19.96
C LYS A 185 -4.73 -12.11 -18.54
N LYS A 186 -5.59 -11.77 -17.58
CA LYS A 186 -5.39 -12.05 -16.14
C LYS A 186 -5.79 -13.46 -15.74
N GLY A 187 -6.39 -14.25 -16.62
CA GLY A 187 -6.85 -15.60 -16.32
C GLY A 187 -7.99 -15.65 -15.29
N LEU A 188 -8.79 -14.57 -15.20
CA LEU A 188 -9.88 -14.47 -14.25
C LEU A 188 -11.09 -15.26 -14.75
N LYS A 189 -11.75 -15.97 -13.81
CA LYS A 189 -12.92 -16.77 -14.13
C LYS A 189 -14.20 -15.95 -13.97
N TYR A 190 -15.06 -15.90 -14.99
CA TYR A 190 -16.35 -15.22 -14.91
C TYR A 190 -17.23 -15.68 -13.76
N LYS A 191 -17.21 -16.97 -13.43
CA LYS A 191 -17.90 -17.51 -12.25
C LYS A 191 -17.45 -16.82 -10.95
N GLY A 192 -16.16 -16.55 -10.80
CA GLY A 192 -15.63 -15.82 -9.64
C GLY A 192 -16.06 -14.36 -9.65
N LEU A 193 -15.94 -13.68 -10.81
CA LEU A 193 -16.41 -12.29 -10.98
C LEU A 193 -17.90 -12.16 -10.63
N LEU A 194 -18.74 -13.06 -11.12
CA LEU A 194 -20.18 -13.06 -10.88
C LEU A 194 -20.48 -13.25 -9.38
N ALA A 195 -19.80 -14.19 -8.70
CA ALA A 195 -20.00 -14.44 -7.29
C ALA A 195 -19.65 -13.23 -6.43
N PHE A 196 -18.58 -12.50 -6.75
CA PHE A 196 -18.22 -11.25 -6.06
C PHE A 196 -19.17 -10.11 -6.44
N ALA A 197 -19.55 -9.99 -7.70
CA ALA A 197 -20.47 -8.95 -8.16
C ALA A 197 -21.84 -9.04 -7.49
N ASP A 198 -22.44 -10.24 -7.45
CA ASP A 198 -23.73 -10.50 -6.80
C ASP A 198 -23.71 -10.15 -5.31
N ARG A 199 -22.61 -10.46 -4.64
CA ARG A 199 -22.53 -10.31 -3.17
C ARG A 199 -22.18 -8.89 -2.71
N TYR A 200 -21.36 -8.14 -3.47
CA TYR A 200 -20.74 -6.91 -3.00
C TYR A 200 -21.00 -5.68 -3.87
N TYR A 201 -21.59 -5.85 -5.07
CA TYR A 201 -21.80 -4.78 -6.02
C TYR A 201 -23.28 -4.61 -6.35
N ASN A 202 -23.59 -3.54 -7.03
CA ASN A 202 -24.97 -3.26 -7.45
C ASN A 202 -25.34 -4.05 -8.73
N HIS A 203 -26.65 -4.08 -9.03
CA HIS A 203 -27.17 -4.78 -10.18
C HIS A 203 -26.58 -4.28 -11.52
N ASN A 204 -26.30 -3.00 -11.61
CA ASN A 204 -25.70 -2.39 -12.81
C ASN A 204 -24.32 -2.98 -13.10
N THR A 205 -23.48 -3.17 -12.08
CA THR A 205 -22.16 -3.82 -12.23
C THR A 205 -22.30 -5.26 -12.73
N VAL A 206 -23.33 -5.97 -12.29
CA VAL A 206 -23.63 -7.34 -12.79
C VAL A 206 -24.03 -7.31 -14.26
N LEU A 207 -24.84 -6.33 -14.69
CA LEU A 207 -25.21 -6.15 -16.10
C LEU A 207 -23.99 -5.80 -16.96
N CYS A 208 -23.15 -4.87 -16.49
CA CYS A 208 -21.90 -4.53 -17.19
C CYS A 208 -20.99 -5.77 -17.33
N LEU A 209 -20.90 -6.60 -16.29
CA LEU A 209 -20.14 -7.86 -16.34
C LEU A 209 -20.74 -8.84 -17.38
N ALA A 210 -22.07 -8.91 -17.48
CA ALA A 210 -22.73 -9.76 -18.49
C ALA A 210 -22.43 -9.29 -19.93
N HIS A 211 -22.34 -7.98 -20.17
CA HIS A 211 -21.91 -7.44 -21.47
C HIS A 211 -20.49 -7.87 -21.83
N THR A 212 -19.54 -7.87 -20.88
CA THR A 212 -18.17 -8.34 -21.17
C THR A 212 -18.14 -9.83 -21.50
N ALA A 213 -18.97 -10.65 -20.86
CA ALA A 213 -19.05 -12.10 -21.13
C ALA A 213 -19.57 -12.40 -22.57
N GLY A 214 -20.49 -11.58 -23.06
CA GLY A 214 -21.00 -11.71 -24.42
C GLY A 214 -19.98 -11.36 -25.53
N MET A 215 -19.03 -10.48 -25.22
CA MET A 215 -17.99 -10.03 -26.17
C MET A 215 -16.78 -10.98 -26.21
N GLY A 216 -16.45 -11.64 -25.11
CA GLY A 216 -15.27 -12.51 -25.01
C GLY A 216 -15.39 -13.90 -25.64
N GLY A 217 -16.48 -14.23 -26.31
CA GLY A 217 -16.69 -15.56 -26.92
C GLY A 217 -16.64 -16.74 -25.93
N THR A 218 -16.71 -16.46 -24.65
CA THR A 218 -16.60 -17.48 -23.59
C THR A 218 -18.00 -18.04 -23.29
N THR A 219 -18.21 -19.29 -23.64
CA THR A 219 -19.38 -20.06 -23.15
C THR A 219 -19.33 -20.10 -21.63
N ILE A 220 -20.41 -19.64 -20.99
CA ILE A 220 -20.61 -19.62 -19.53
C ILE A 220 -20.67 -21.05 -18.98
#